data_e9b040a5286c63fc60da9802a2284ba4
#
_entry.id   e9b040a5286c63fc60da9802a2284ba4
#
_cell.length_a   1.000
_cell.length_b   1.000
_cell.length_c   1.000
_cell.angle_alpha   90.00
_cell.angle_beta   90.00
_cell.angle_gamma   90.00
#
_symmetry.space_group_name_H-M   'P 1'
#
loop_
_entity.id
_entity.type
_entity.pdbx_description
1 polymer ?
#
loop_
_entity_poly.entity_id
_entity_poly.type
_entity_poly.pdbx_seq_one_letter_code
_entity_poly.pdbx_strand_id
1 'polypeptide(L)'
;MQLIRAYRNPGYEALADGVMAFFDRRSDLHSSGVSFGSADNGAAASPGGAGREPDKVSTDISLVAIDRSDPEAYALADVIRRGVTAALERYLQDLPLLRHCCPERSLFVLPIFNLQRYAPGEGFKSWHCDWTTSEEATEPVRRVLAWILYCNDLPEGGTEFHWQEHHEPAERGKLLLFPAGLSHIHRGRVSHQHGKTIATGWINAGTLPDYVGRLAAG
;
A
#
# COMPACT_ATOMS: atom_id res chain seq x y z
N MET A 1 2.08 19.66 12.73
CA MET A 1 3.15 18.73 12.28
C MET A 1 2.47 17.60 11.54
N GLN A 2 2.77 17.44 10.27
CA GLN A 2 2.13 16.40 9.47
C GLN A 2 2.75 15.03 9.78
N LEU A 3 1.91 14.00 9.89
CA LEU A 3 2.33 12.61 10.01
C LEU A 3 2.53 11.93 8.64
N ILE A 4 2.27 12.64 7.56
CA ILE A 4 2.59 12.21 6.21
C ILE A 4 4.06 12.54 5.95
N ARG A 5 4.87 11.55 5.59
CA ARG A 5 6.31 11.70 5.34
C ARG A 5 6.69 11.04 4.02
N ALA A 6 7.43 11.78 3.22
CA ALA A 6 7.99 11.30 1.97
C ALA A 6 9.52 11.18 2.08
N TYR A 7 10.06 10.06 1.64
CA TYR A 7 11.49 9.74 1.64
C TYR A 7 11.97 9.49 0.22
N ARG A 8 13.17 9.95 -0.08
CA ARG A 8 13.81 9.77 -1.39
C ARG A 8 15.28 9.45 -1.21
N ASN A 9 15.77 8.53 -1.99
CA ASN A 9 17.19 8.26 -2.17
C ASN A 9 17.39 7.40 -3.44
N PRO A 10 18.61 7.28 -3.96
CA PRO A 10 18.89 6.49 -5.15
C PRO A 10 18.46 5.01 -5.05
N GLY A 11 18.45 4.45 -3.83
CA GLY A 11 17.98 3.08 -3.59
C GLY A 11 16.48 2.91 -3.84
N TYR A 12 15.66 3.92 -3.52
CA TYR A 12 14.23 3.88 -3.80
C TYR A 12 13.93 4.09 -5.29
N GLU A 13 14.76 4.86 -6.00
CA GLU A 13 14.64 4.99 -7.46
C GLU A 13 14.96 3.65 -8.15
N ALA A 14 16.05 3.00 -7.75
CA ALA A 14 16.39 1.67 -8.25
C ALA A 14 15.33 0.61 -7.91
N LEU A 15 14.71 0.73 -6.72
CA LEU A 15 13.61 -0.14 -6.32
C LEU A 15 12.37 0.08 -7.18
N ALA A 16 12.02 1.34 -7.49
CA ALA A 16 10.92 1.68 -8.37
C ALA A 16 11.12 1.09 -9.77
N ASP A 17 12.34 1.18 -10.32
CA ASP A 17 12.69 0.56 -11.61
C ASP A 17 12.58 -0.97 -11.56
N GLY A 18 13.03 -1.57 -10.44
CA GLY A 18 12.91 -3.01 -10.21
C GLY A 18 11.44 -3.48 -10.18
N VAL A 19 10.58 -2.72 -9.53
CA VAL A 19 9.11 -2.98 -9.48
C VAL A 19 8.51 -2.91 -10.89
N MET A 20 8.83 -1.85 -11.66
CA MET A 20 8.35 -1.69 -13.03
C MET A 20 8.78 -2.85 -13.91
N ALA A 21 10.06 -3.19 -13.90
CA ALA A 21 10.63 -4.27 -14.69
C ALA A 21 10.05 -5.64 -14.31
N PHE A 22 9.82 -5.91 -13.02
CA PHE A 22 9.20 -7.13 -12.55
C PHE A 22 7.75 -7.22 -13.02
N PHE A 23 6.98 -6.14 -12.84
CA PHE A 23 5.58 -6.08 -13.28
C PHE A 23 5.44 -6.39 -14.77
N ASP A 24 6.32 -5.83 -15.62
CA ASP A 24 6.31 -6.03 -17.07
C ASP A 24 6.65 -7.49 -17.47
N ARG A 25 7.58 -8.12 -16.75
CA ARG A 25 7.99 -9.51 -17.04
C ARG A 25 7.01 -10.56 -16.56
N ARG A 26 6.35 -10.30 -15.42
CA ARG A 26 5.54 -11.29 -14.70
C ARG A 26 4.03 -11.10 -14.94
N SER A 27 3.65 -10.98 -16.22
CA SER A 27 2.23 -10.91 -16.59
C SER A 27 1.42 -12.16 -16.20
N ASP A 28 2.10 -13.28 -15.96
CA ASP A 28 1.55 -14.52 -15.40
C ASP A 28 0.95 -14.35 -13.98
N LEU A 29 1.42 -13.33 -13.23
CA LEU A 29 0.96 -13.01 -11.87
C LEU A 29 -0.11 -11.91 -11.84
N HIS A 30 -0.47 -11.34 -12.99
CA HIS A 30 -1.45 -10.25 -13.04
C HIS A 30 -2.84 -10.73 -12.63
N SER A 31 -3.49 -9.94 -11.79
CA SER A 31 -4.88 -10.12 -11.37
C SER A 31 -5.61 -8.78 -11.39
N SER A 32 -6.96 -8.82 -11.45
CA SER A 32 -7.77 -7.61 -11.28
C SER A 32 -7.61 -7.09 -9.85
N GLY A 33 -7.35 -5.79 -9.70
CA GLY A 33 -7.26 -5.16 -8.40
C GLY A 33 -8.60 -5.18 -7.68
N VAL A 34 -8.58 -5.56 -6.39
CA VAL A 34 -9.76 -5.61 -5.53
C VAL A 34 -9.64 -4.60 -4.40
N SER A 35 -10.79 -4.08 -3.93
CA SER A 35 -10.88 -3.33 -2.68
C SER A 35 -11.83 -4.06 -1.72
N PHE A 36 -11.48 -4.13 -0.44
CA PHE A 36 -12.40 -4.65 0.56
C PHE A 36 -13.60 -3.72 0.68
N GLY A 37 -14.82 -4.27 0.57
CA GLY A 37 -16.07 -3.49 0.64
C GLY A 37 -16.64 -3.06 -0.70
N SER A 38 -16.00 -3.37 -1.84
CA SER A 38 -16.67 -3.24 -3.12
C SER A 38 -17.61 -4.43 -3.36
N ALA A 39 -18.78 -4.15 -3.94
CA ALA A 39 -19.81 -5.17 -4.25
C ALA A 39 -19.30 -6.30 -5.18
N ASP A 40 -18.14 -6.13 -5.80
CA ASP A 40 -17.54 -7.06 -6.76
C ASP A 40 -16.82 -8.25 -6.11
N ASN A 41 -16.66 -8.26 -4.78
CA ASN A 41 -16.03 -9.40 -4.06
C ASN A 41 -16.97 -10.60 -3.83
N GLY A 42 -17.90 -10.86 -4.76
CA GLY A 42 -18.76 -12.05 -4.72
C GLY A 42 -19.96 -11.98 -3.77
N ALA A 43 -20.20 -10.87 -3.08
CA ALA A 43 -21.46 -10.63 -2.42
C ALA A 43 -22.49 -10.23 -3.48
N ALA A 44 -23.61 -10.95 -3.54
CA ALA A 44 -24.70 -10.70 -4.49
C ALA A 44 -25.06 -9.22 -4.53
N ALA A 45 -25.00 -8.64 -5.73
CA ALA A 45 -25.42 -7.27 -5.96
C ALA A 45 -26.81 -7.04 -5.36
N SER A 46 -26.95 -6.07 -4.47
CA SER A 46 -28.26 -5.66 -3.99
C SER A 46 -29.13 -5.25 -5.19
N PRO A 47 -30.36 -5.76 -5.32
CA PRO A 47 -31.23 -5.43 -6.44
C PRO A 47 -31.56 -3.93 -6.38
N GLY A 48 -30.97 -3.13 -7.25
CA GLY A 48 -31.25 -1.69 -7.37
C GLY A 48 -30.05 -0.77 -7.62
N GLY A 49 -28.83 -1.29 -7.61
CA GLY A 49 -27.60 -0.49 -7.83
C GLY A 49 -27.18 -0.44 -9.30
N ALA A 50 -27.99 0.13 -10.17
CA ALA A 50 -27.54 0.38 -11.54
C ALA A 50 -26.45 1.47 -11.55
N GLY A 51 -25.22 1.12 -11.98
CA GLY A 51 -24.26 2.09 -12.51
C GLY A 51 -23.29 2.73 -11.55
N ARG A 52 -22.99 2.14 -10.36
CA ARG A 52 -21.87 2.64 -9.55
C ARG A 52 -20.54 2.19 -10.17
N GLU A 53 -19.69 3.15 -10.50
CA GLU A 53 -18.32 2.84 -10.91
C GLU A 53 -17.59 2.09 -9.79
N PRO A 54 -16.75 1.09 -10.11
CA PRO A 54 -15.99 0.38 -9.12
C PRO A 54 -15.06 1.34 -8.35
N ASP A 55 -14.98 1.16 -7.04
CA ASP A 55 -14.17 2.00 -6.14
C ASP A 55 -12.68 1.96 -6.50
N LYS A 56 -12.21 0.83 -7.02
CA LYS A 56 -10.85 0.61 -7.48
C LYS A 56 -10.86 -0.13 -8.82
N VAL A 57 -10.07 0.37 -9.76
CA VAL A 57 -9.75 -0.32 -11.02
C VAL A 57 -8.24 -0.28 -11.18
N SER A 58 -7.61 -1.46 -11.26
CA SER A 58 -6.16 -1.62 -11.47
C SER A 58 -5.83 -3.05 -11.91
N THR A 59 -4.61 -3.24 -12.40
CA THR A 59 -3.97 -4.55 -12.51
C THR A 59 -2.99 -4.71 -11.36
N ASP A 60 -3.10 -5.79 -10.59
CA ASP A 60 -2.32 -6.00 -9.38
C ASP A 60 -1.46 -7.27 -9.47
N ILE A 61 -0.30 -7.24 -8.78
CA ILE A 61 0.47 -8.42 -8.39
C ILE A 61 0.58 -8.40 -6.87
N SER A 62 0.17 -9.49 -6.22
CA SER A 62 0.38 -9.67 -4.78
C SER A 62 1.70 -10.40 -4.53
N LEU A 63 2.55 -9.82 -3.68
CA LEU A 63 3.81 -10.41 -3.24
C LEU A 63 3.76 -10.77 -1.77
N VAL A 64 4.28 -11.95 -1.42
CA VAL A 64 4.38 -12.42 -0.03
C VAL A 64 5.86 -12.61 0.32
N ALA A 65 6.41 -11.69 1.12
CA ALA A 65 7.85 -11.62 1.42
C ALA A 65 8.39 -12.75 2.32
N ILE A 66 7.55 -13.70 2.70
CA ILE A 66 7.93 -14.93 3.42
C ILE A 66 7.74 -16.19 2.55
N ASP A 67 7.09 -16.06 1.40
CA ASP A 67 6.94 -17.16 0.44
C ASP A 67 8.18 -17.27 -0.45
N ARG A 68 8.81 -18.42 -0.45
CA ARG A 68 10.04 -18.72 -1.22
C ARG A 68 9.78 -19.64 -2.43
N SER A 69 8.53 -19.94 -2.72
CA SER A 69 8.14 -20.80 -3.85
C SER A 69 8.51 -20.18 -5.20
N ASP A 70 8.47 -18.83 -5.30
CA ASP A 70 8.94 -18.05 -6.44
C ASP A 70 10.17 -17.21 -6.03
N PRO A 71 11.39 -17.63 -6.40
CA PRO A 71 12.63 -16.95 -5.99
C PRO A 71 12.72 -15.51 -6.49
N GLU A 72 12.19 -15.17 -7.67
CA GLU A 72 12.21 -13.82 -8.21
C GLU A 72 11.26 -12.90 -7.45
N ALA A 73 10.04 -13.35 -7.21
CA ALA A 73 9.04 -12.63 -6.42
C ALA A 73 9.53 -12.42 -4.98
N TYR A 74 10.10 -13.46 -4.36
CA TYR A 74 10.70 -13.38 -3.03
C TYR A 74 11.84 -12.36 -2.97
N ALA A 75 12.76 -12.36 -3.95
CA ALA A 75 13.88 -11.44 -3.97
C ALA A 75 13.42 -9.97 -4.04
N LEU A 76 12.46 -9.67 -4.91
CA LEU A 76 11.88 -8.33 -4.99
C LEU A 76 11.17 -7.94 -3.69
N ALA A 77 10.33 -8.82 -3.16
CA ALA A 77 9.60 -8.58 -1.92
C ALA A 77 10.55 -8.34 -0.72
N ASP A 78 11.68 -9.05 -0.64
CA ASP A 78 12.67 -8.84 0.41
C ASP A 78 13.39 -7.49 0.29
N VAL A 79 13.70 -7.03 -0.93
CA VAL A 79 14.27 -5.68 -1.15
C VAL A 79 13.26 -4.60 -0.78
N ILE A 80 11.99 -4.73 -1.18
CA ILE A 80 10.91 -3.82 -0.77
C ILE A 80 10.82 -3.76 0.76
N ARG A 81 10.72 -4.91 1.42
CA ARG A 81 10.62 -5.01 2.88
C ARG A 81 11.77 -4.29 3.58
N ARG A 82 13.02 -4.51 3.14
CA ARG A 82 14.19 -3.80 3.71
C ARG A 82 14.10 -2.29 3.50
N GLY A 83 13.73 -1.83 2.30
CA GLY A 83 13.58 -0.42 1.99
C GLY A 83 12.52 0.27 2.86
N VAL A 84 11.35 -0.38 3.01
CA VAL A 84 10.27 0.14 3.87
C VAL A 84 10.65 0.10 5.35
N THR A 85 11.39 -0.93 5.80
CA THR A 85 11.89 -1.00 7.19
C THR A 85 12.83 0.17 7.48
N ALA A 86 13.76 0.48 6.57
CA ALA A 86 14.66 1.64 6.74
C ALA A 86 13.89 2.98 6.76
N ALA A 87 12.83 3.09 5.94
CA ALA A 87 11.97 4.27 5.97
C ALA A 87 11.18 4.38 7.29
N LEU A 88 10.69 3.26 7.84
CA LEU A 88 10.03 3.23 9.15
C LEU A 88 10.97 3.69 10.26
N GLU A 89 12.20 3.22 10.27
CA GLU A 89 13.22 3.66 11.24
C GLU A 89 13.44 5.18 11.15
N ARG A 90 13.55 5.70 9.93
CA ARG A 90 13.67 7.14 9.71
C ARG A 90 12.42 7.90 10.16
N TYR A 91 11.23 7.38 9.86
CA TYR A 91 9.95 7.95 10.28
C TYR A 91 9.87 8.11 11.80
N LEU A 92 10.29 7.09 12.56
CA LEU A 92 10.32 7.13 14.02
C LEU A 92 11.41 8.07 14.57
N GLN A 93 12.53 8.26 13.84
CA GLN A 93 13.54 9.25 14.19
C GLN A 93 13.03 10.69 13.98
N ASP A 94 12.34 10.94 12.88
CA ASP A 94 11.77 12.25 12.55
C ASP A 94 10.58 12.63 13.46
N LEU A 95 9.99 11.64 14.14
CA LEU A 95 8.81 11.78 15.00
C LEU A 95 9.08 11.16 16.39
N PRO A 96 9.93 11.78 17.22
CA PRO A 96 10.44 11.17 18.45
C PRO A 96 9.36 10.81 19.49
N LEU A 97 8.21 11.51 19.50
CA LEU A 97 7.09 11.15 20.37
C LEU A 97 6.44 9.83 19.95
N LEU A 98 6.37 9.54 18.65
CA LEU A 98 5.89 8.24 18.18
C LEU A 98 6.85 7.12 18.59
N ARG A 99 8.15 7.37 18.52
CA ARG A 99 9.16 6.42 18.99
C ARG A 99 9.01 6.12 20.49
N HIS A 100 8.64 7.13 21.28
CA HIS A 100 8.35 6.95 22.70
C HIS A 100 7.11 6.08 22.92
N CYS A 101 6.04 6.29 22.13
CA CYS A 101 4.80 5.55 22.23
C CYS A 101 4.88 4.13 21.62
N CYS A 102 5.80 3.91 20.68
CA CYS A 102 6.00 2.64 20.00
C CYS A 102 7.34 2.04 20.44
N PRO A 103 7.38 1.17 21.47
CA PRO A 103 8.60 0.50 21.91
C PRO A 103 9.29 -0.22 20.77
N GLU A 104 10.59 -0.43 20.90
CA GLU A 104 11.36 -1.15 19.90
C GLU A 104 10.69 -2.48 19.52
N ARG A 105 10.62 -2.75 18.22
CA ARG A 105 10.00 -3.95 17.63
C ARG A 105 8.49 -4.08 17.83
N SER A 106 7.79 -3.03 18.30
CA SER A 106 6.33 -3.05 18.38
C SER A 106 5.63 -2.76 17.04
N LEU A 107 6.39 -2.39 16.01
CA LEU A 107 5.93 -2.19 14.65
C LEU A 107 6.77 -3.03 13.67
N PHE A 108 6.11 -3.62 12.69
CA PHE A 108 6.77 -4.39 11.64
C PHE A 108 6.11 -4.17 10.28
N VAL A 109 6.91 -4.26 9.23
CA VAL A 109 6.41 -4.22 7.85
C VAL A 109 5.66 -5.53 7.58
N LEU A 110 4.36 -5.44 7.29
CA LEU A 110 3.55 -6.61 6.95
C LEU A 110 4.16 -7.26 5.70
N PRO A 111 4.42 -8.59 5.69
CA PRO A 111 5.10 -9.25 4.58
C PRO A 111 4.19 -9.54 3.38
N ILE A 112 3.16 -8.74 3.18
CA ILE A 112 2.22 -8.81 2.05
C ILE A 112 2.22 -7.43 1.39
N PHE A 113 2.57 -7.39 0.11
CA PHE A 113 2.67 -6.17 -0.69
C PHE A 113 1.84 -6.30 -1.95
N ASN A 114 1.31 -5.18 -2.44
CA ASN A 114 0.63 -5.10 -3.71
C ASN A 114 1.41 -4.19 -4.65
N LEU A 115 1.80 -4.72 -5.79
CA LEU A 115 2.22 -3.91 -6.94
C LEU A 115 0.94 -3.61 -7.72
N GLN A 116 0.67 -2.33 -7.99
CA GLN A 116 -0.58 -1.91 -8.60
C GLN A 116 -0.29 -1.02 -9.79
N ARG A 117 -0.85 -1.37 -10.93
CA ARG A 117 -0.79 -0.56 -12.14
C ARG A 117 -2.17 -0.07 -12.51
N TYR A 118 -2.27 1.22 -12.71
CA TYR A 118 -3.46 1.93 -13.13
C TYR A 118 -3.25 2.47 -14.54
N ALA A 119 -4.10 2.09 -15.49
CA ALA A 119 -4.14 2.69 -16.82
C ALA A 119 -4.71 4.13 -16.76
N PRO A 120 -4.59 4.93 -17.82
CA PRO A 120 -5.27 6.22 -17.89
C PRO A 120 -6.76 6.10 -17.61
N GLY A 121 -7.26 6.91 -16.67
CA GLY A 121 -8.66 6.86 -16.19
C GLY A 121 -8.93 5.88 -15.05
N GLU A 122 -8.00 4.98 -14.73
CA GLU A 122 -8.10 4.06 -13.61
C GLU A 122 -7.54 4.66 -12.31
N GLY A 123 -7.94 4.10 -11.17
CA GLY A 123 -7.50 4.55 -9.84
C GLY A 123 -8.23 3.87 -8.71
N PHE A 124 -7.81 4.18 -7.50
CA PHE A 124 -8.62 3.97 -6.30
C PHE A 124 -9.36 5.29 -6.02
N LYS A 125 -10.58 5.40 -6.54
CA LYS A 125 -11.33 6.66 -6.67
C LYS A 125 -12.04 7.05 -5.39
N SER A 126 -12.45 6.07 -4.57
CA SER A 126 -13.21 6.31 -3.35
C SER A 126 -12.33 6.75 -2.20
N TRP A 127 -12.86 7.68 -1.40
CA TRP A 127 -12.27 8.04 -0.11
C TRP A 127 -12.33 6.85 0.85
N HIS A 128 -11.17 6.44 1.38
CA HIS A 128 -11.06 5.30 2.27
C HIS A 128 -9.97 5.51 3.31
N CYS A 129 -9.98 4.67 4.33
CA CYS A 129 -8.83 4.40 5.19
C CYS A 129 -8.47 2.92 5.05
N ASP A 130 -7.27 2.55 5.48
CA ASP A 130 -6.78 1.17 5.39
C ASP A 130 -7.23 0.27 6.55
N TRP A 131 -8.02 0.79 7.48
CA TRP A 131 -8.64 -0.01 8.52
C TRP A 131 -9.85 -0.76 7.95
N THR A 132 -9.93 -2.04 8.28
CA THR A 132 -11.15 -2.83 8.01
C THR A 132 -12.16 -2.52 9.10
N THR A 133 -13.28 -1.89 8.73
CA THR A 133 -14.33 -1.45 9.66
C THR A 133 -15.66 -2.15 9.40
N SER A 134 -15.68 -3.30 8.69
CA SER A 134 -16.90 -4.07 8.45
C SER A 134 -17.33 -4.83 9.71
N GLU A 135 -18.63 -5.06 9.88
CA GLU A 135 -19.19 -5.88 10.96
C GLU A 135 -18.67 -7.32 10.92
N GLU A 136 -18.20 -7.78 9.75
CA GLU A 136 -17.60 -9.10 9.52
C GLU A 136 -16.10 -9.16 9.84
N ALA A 137 -15.50 -8.05 10.30
CA ALA A 137 -14.08 -8.03 10.63
C ALA A 137 -13.82 -8.85 11.91
N THR A 138 -13.39 -10.09 11.72
CA THR A 138 -13.05 -11.01 12.81
C THR A 138 -11.68 -10.73 13.44
N GLU A 139 -10.84 -9.97 12.74
CA GLU A 139 -9.48 -9.66 13.18
C GLU A 139 -9.38 -8.21 13.68
N PRO A 140 -8.68 -7.97 14.81
CA PRO A 140 -8.45 -6.62 15.30
C PRO A 140 -7.64 -5.79 14.29
N VAL A 141 -7.98 -4.51 14.14
CA VAL A 141 -7.22 -3.57 13.32
C VAL A 141 -5.79 -3.46 13.84
N ARG A 142 -4.83 -3.87 13.03
CA ARG A 142 -3.40 -3.85 13.37
C ARG A 142 -2.57 -2.92 12.48
N ARG A 143 -3.15 -2.42 11.38
CA ARG A 143 -2.48 -1.52 10.45
C ARG A 143 -2.31 -0.15 11.09
N VAL A 144 -1.06 0.21 11.40
CA VAL A 144 -0.73 1.50 12.05
C VAL A 144 -0.39 2.54 11.02
N LEU A 145 0.45 2.17 10.04
CA LEU A 145 0.82 3.01 8.92
C LEU A 145 0.56 2.28 7.61
N ALA A 146 0.26 3.05 6.58
CA ALA A 146 0.36 2.64 5.19
C ALA A 146 1.62 3.21 4.56
N TRP A 147 2.11 2.57 3.51
CA TRP A 147 3.20 3.08 2.69
C TRP A 147 2.90 2.93 1.21
N ILE A 148 3.42 3.85 0.40
CA ILE A 148 3.32 3.84 -1.05
C ILE A 148 4.69 4.20 -1.62
N LEU A 149 5.26 3.34 -2.48
CA LEU A 149 6.38 3.68 -3.36
C LEU A 149 5.81 4.02 -4.74
N TYR A 150 6.00 5.25 -5.18
CA TYR A 150 5.66 5.64 -6.54
C TYR A 150 6.76 5.19 -7.51
N CYS A 151 6.37 4.46 -8.57
CA CYS A 151 7.34 3.86 -9.50
C CYS A 151 7.55 4.69 -10.76
N ASN A 152 6.71 5.68 -11.02
CA ASN A 152 6.86 6.64 -12.12
C ASN A 152 6.42 8.04 -11.72
N ASP A 153 6.86 9.02 -12.50
CA ASP A 153 6.46 10.42 -12.32
C ASP A 153 5.07 10.65 -12.90
N LEU A 154 4.20 11.25 -12.09
CA LEU A 154 2.84 11.63 -12.47
C LEU A 154 2.37 12.79 -11.57
N PRO A 155 2.78 14.05 -11.88
CA PRO A 155 2.50 15.19 -11.01
C PRO A 155 1.01 15.44 -10.78
N GLU A 156 0.18 15.18 -11.79
CA GLU A 156 -1.30 15.29 -11.70
C GLU A 156 -1.95 14.11 -10.99
N GLY A 157 -1.22 12.99 -10.80
CA GLY A 157 -1.66 11.81 -10.06
C GLY A 157 -1.26 11.87 -8.58
N GLY A 158 -1.03 10.69 -7.99
CA GLY A 158 -0.57 10.59 -6.60
C GLY A 158 -1.68 10.26 -5.62
N THR A 159 -1.59 10.79 -4.40
CA THR A 159 -2.52 10.49 -3.30
C THR A 159 -3.05 11.79 -2.68
N GLU A 160 -4.37 11.87 -2.53
CA GLU A 160 -5.05 12.97 -1.84
C GLU A 160 -5.47 12.55 -0.44
N PHE A 161 -5.27 13.43 0.55
CA PHE A 161 -5.64 13.25 1.95
C PHE A 161 -6.72 14.28 2.32
N HIS A 162 -7.91 13.80 2.70
CA HIS A 162 -9.07 14.66 2.88
C HIS A 162 -8.91 15.66 4.03
N TRP A 163 -8.67 15.16 5.24
CA TRP A 163 -8.62 16.00 6.44
C TRP A 163 -7.39 16.92 6.50
N GLN A 164 -6.31 16.55 5.81
CA GLN A 164 -5.08 17.33 5.74
C GLN A 164 -5.10 18.36 4.61
N GLU A 165 -6.12 18.33 3.74
CA GLU A 165 -6.19 19.15 2.52
C GLU A 165 -4.87 19.06 1.73
N HIS A 166 -4.30 17.85 1.67
CA HIS A 166 -2.98 17.60 1.12
C HIS A 166 -3.05 16.71 -0.11
N HIS A 167 -2.27 17.08 -1.13
CA HIS A 167 -2.02 16.25 -2.30
C HIS A 167 -0.52 15.92 -2.36
N GLU A 168 -0.20 14.64 -2.34
CA GLU A 168 1.16 14.14 -2.54
C GLU A 168 1.30 13.67 -3.98
N PRO A 169 2.04 14.39 -4.85
CA PRO A 169 2.23 14.00 -6.25
C PRO A 169 3.05 12.71 -6.34
N ALA A 170 2.73 11.89 -7.35
CA ALA A 170 3.51 10.71 -7.64
C ALA A 170 4.84 11.12 -8.31
N GLU A 171 5.95 10.73 -7.70
CA GLU A 171 7.30 10.96 -8.21
C GLU A 171 8.11 9.68 -8.07
N ARG A 172 8.77 9.28 -9.13
CA ARG A 172 9.58 8.05 -9.18
C ARG A 172 10.57 7.98 -8.01
N GLY A 173 10.56 6.87 -7.28
CA GLY A 173 11.44 6.65 -6.12
C GLY A 173 11.01 7.40 -4.85
N LYS A 174 9.84 8.04 -4.83
CA LYS A 174 9.28 8.60 -3.60
C LYS A 174 8.57 7.51 -2.81
N LEU A 175 9.04 7.25 -1.60
CA LEU A 175 8.41 6.36 -0.63
C LEU A 175 7.66 7.19 0.41
N LEU A 176 6.34 7.06 0.42
CA LEU A 176 5.43 7.76 1.31
C LEU A 176 5.03 6.86 2.47
N LEU A 177 5.04 7.40 3.71
CA LEU A 177 4.49 6.77 4.91
C LEU A 177 3.46 7.70 5.55
N PHE A 178 2.32 7.14 5.99
CA PHE A 178 1.25 7.90 6.64
C PHE A 178 0.39 6.97 7.53
N PRO A 179 -0.35 7.52 8.53
CA PRO A 179 -1.25 6.73 9.37
C PRO A 179 -2.36 6.06 8.56
N ALA A 180 -2.59 4.78 8.84
CA ALA A 180 -3.54 3.94 8.09
C ALA A 180 -5.02 4.15 8.50
N GLY A 181 -5.27 4.85 9.61
CA GLY A 181 -6.59 4.95 10.23
C GLY A 181 -7.45 6.11 9.76
N LEU A 182 -8.57 6.29 10.44
CA LEU A 182 -9.62 7.27 10.12
C LEU A 182 -9.16 8.73 10.07
N SER A 183 -8.06 9.06 10.74
CA SER A 183 -7.47 10.40 10.71
C SER A 183 -6.82 10.76 9.36
N HIS A 184 -6.56 9.78 8.50
CA HIS A 184 -5.90 9.97 7.21
C HIS A 184 -6.70 9.31 6.08
N ILE A 185 -7.98 9.70 5.98
CA ILE A 185 -8.83 9.30 4.85
C ILE A 185 -8.20 9.84 3.57
N HIS A 186 -7.99 8.94 2.61
CA HIS A 186 -7.26 9.25 1.39
C HIS A 186 -7.86 8.54 0.17
N ARG A 187 -7.42 8.95 -1.02
CA ARG A 187 -7.72 8.29 -2.30
C ARG A 187 -6.60 8.47 -3.30
N GLY A 188 -6.56 7.61 -4.30
CA GLY A 188 -5.68 7.78 -5.46
C GLY A 188 -6.25 8.83 -6.42
N ARG A 189 -5.47 9.87 -6.73
CA ARG A 189 -5.84 10.83 -7.78
C ARG A 189 -5.69 10.17 -9.15
N VAL A 190 -6.73 10.26 -9.96
CA VAL A 190 -6.77 9.66 -11.30
C VAL A 190 -6.11 10.58 -12.30
N SER A 191 -5.25 10.04 -13.16
CA SER A 191 -4.80 10.69 -14.38
C SER A 191 -5.54 10.12 -15.59
N HIS A 192 -6.05 10.97 -16.45
CA HIS A 192 -6.70 10.57 -17.70
C HIS A 192 -5.73 10.49 -18.88
N GLN A 193 -4.48 10.89 -18.70
CA GLN A 193 -3.46 10.96 -19.76
C GLN A 193 -2.39 9.88 -19.62
N HIS A 194 -2.00 9.55 -18.38
CA HIS A 194 -0.87 8.68 -18.12
C HIS A 194 -1.23 7.61 -17.09
N GLY A 195 -0.59 6.45 -17.19
CA GLY A 195 -0.69 5.38 -16.21
C GLY A 195 0.16 5.63 -14.97
N LYS A 196 -0.26 5.05 -13.85
CA LYS A 196 0.44 5.10 -12.58
C LYS A 196 0.81 3.68 -12.12
N THR A 197 2.05 3.49 -11.68
CA THR A 197 2.47 2.24 -11.03
C THR A 197 2.98 2.53 -9.65
N ILE A 198 2.54 1.75 -8.67
CA ILE A 198 2.96 1.84 -7.27
C ILE A 198 3.25 0.46 -6.70
N ALA A 199 4.09 0.42 -5.66
CA ALA A 199 4.09 -0.67 -4.69
C ALA A 199 3.53 -0.13 -3.38
N THR A 200 2.69 -0.93 -2.69
CA THR A 200 2.03 -0.49 -1.46
C THR A 200 1.82 -1.63 -0.48
N GLY A 201 1.66 -1.29 0.79
CA GLY A 201 1.42 -2.23 1.87
C GLY A 201 1.30 -1.51 3.20
N TRP A 202 1.46 -2.26 4.29
CA TRP A 202 1.18 -1.76 5.62
C TRP A 202 2.30 -2.07 6.61
N ILE A 203 2.32 -1.25 7.67
CA ILE A 203 3.10 -1.48 8.88
C ILE A 203 2.11 -1.76 9.99
N ASN A 204 2.26 -2.92 10.62
CA ASN A 204 1.35 -3.42 11.64
C ASN A 204 1.94 -3.27 13.03
N ALA A 205 1.04 -3.18 14.04
CA ALA A 205 1.40 -3.34 15.43
C ALA A 205 1.68 -4.81 15.76
N GLY A 206 2.66 -5.05 16.64
CA GLY A 206 3.13 -6.37 17.06
C GLY A 206 4.48 -6.72 16.47
N THR A 207 4.77 -8.01 16.36
CA THR A 207 6.04 -8.52 15.82
C THR A 207 5.82 -9.45 14.64
N LEU A 208 6.77 -9.50 13.72
CA LEU A 208 6.71 -10.43 12.59
C LEU A 208 6.70 -11.91 13.03
N PRO A 209 7.49 -12.37 14.02
CA PRO A 209 7.38 -13.74 14.53
C PRO A 209 5.99 -14.11 15.02
N ASP A 210 5.32 -13.23 15.77
CA ASP A 210 3.96 -13.48 16.28
C ASP A 210 2.94 -13.54 15.13
N TYR A 211 3.13 -12.73 14.09
CA TYR A 211 2.29 -12.76 12.90
C TYR A 211 2.44 -14.09 12.14
N VAL A 212 3.67 -14.51 11.87
CA VAL A 212 3.97 -15.78 11.18
C VAL A 212 3.49 -16.97 12.00
N GLY A 213 3.66 -16.94 13.32
CA GLY A 213 3.18 -17.99 14.22
C GLY A 213 1.66 -18.18 14.15
N ARG A 214 0.89 -17.10 14.02
CA ARG A 214 -0.58 -17.17 13.86
C ARG A 214 -0.98 -17.76 12.51
N LEU A 215 -0.30 -17.41 11.42
CA LEU A 215 -0.58 -17.99 10.09
C LEU A 215 -0.32 -19.51 10.05
N ALA A 216 0.61 -20.01 10.85
CA ALA A 216 0.91 -21.44 10.93
C ALA A 216 -0.04 -22.23 11.85
N ALA A 217 -0.83 -21.54 12.67
CA ALA A 217 -1.73 -22.14 13.66
C ALA A 217 -3.21 -22.20 13.20
N GLY A 218 -3.56 -21.52 12.11
CA GLY A 218 -4.91 -21.48 11.51
C GLY A 218 -4.97 -22.22 10.21
#